data_ced576fa44372fef1b2ff862c78cfc2c
#
_entry.id   ced576fa44372fef1b2ff862c78cfc2c
#
_cell.length_a   1.000
_cell.length_b   1.000
_cell.length_c   1.000
_cell.angle_alpha   90.00
_cell.angle_beta   90.00
_cell.angle_gamma   90.00
#
_symmetry.space_group_name_H-M   'P 1'
#
loop_
_entity.id
_entity.type
_entity.pdbx_description
1 polymer ?
#
loop_
_entity_poly.entity_id
_entity_poly.type
_entity_poly.pdbx_seq_one_letter_code
_entity_poly.pdbx_strand_id
1 'polypeptide(L)'
;VAFARVRLGMGLLATIPGMPMLWMGQEFGAASEKSLDPRPLDWSLLDNEDNANLRAHVRGLFQFRHSMPALRGDAFEVCMKDPERRVFAFKRWNAGGNVIVVAANLKHQPAGEIVIGGCGLEDGTWHEHVFNYDLEVSGGVLKADLGPSEVKIFAKR
;
A
#
# COMPACT_ATOMS: atom_id res chain seq x y z
N VAL A 1 15.30 -7.52 -1.94
CA VAL A 1 14.67 -6.81 -3.09
C VAL A 1 13.34 -7.42 -3.46
N ALA A 2 13.23 -8.76 -3.63
CA ALA A 2 11.98 -9.41 -4.09
C ALA A 2 10.81 -9.15 -3.12
N PHE A 3 10.97 -9.44 -1.85
CA PHE A 3 9.92 -9.23 -0.83
C PHE A 3 9.47 -7.76 -0.72
N ALA A 4 10.36 -6.78 -0.84
CA ALA A 4 9.98 -5.37 -0.84
C ALA A 4 9.04 -5.03 -2.02
N ARG A 5 9.32 -5.54 -3.21
CA ARG A 5 8.44 -5.38 -4.37
C ARG A 5 7.09 -6.06 -4.19
N VAL A 6 7.08 -7.23 -3.57
CA VAL A 6 5.82 -7.93 -3.27
C VAL A 6 5.00 -7.12 -2.26
N ARG A 7 5.62 -6.62 -1.18
CA ARG A 7 4.95 -5.74 -0.20
C ARG A 7 4.36 -4.49 -0.85
N LEU A 8 5.13 -3.82 -1.71
CA LEU A 8 4.64 -2.68 -2.50
C LEU A 8 3.44 -3.08 -3.37
N GLY A 9 3.54 -4.17 -4.13
CA GLY A 9 2.46 -4.66 -4.98
C GLY A 9 1.19 -5.00 -4.17
N MET A 10 1.34 -5.64 -3.03
CA MET A 10 0.23 -5.98 -2.14
C MET A 10 -0.41 -4.74 -1.51
N GLY A 11 0.38 -3.72 -1.14
CA GLY A 11 -0.13 -2.44 -0.66
C GLY A 11 -0.97 -1.72 -1.72
N LEU A 12 -0.49 -1.69 -2.96
CA LEU A 12 -1.25 -1.14 -4.08
C LEU A 12 -2.53 -1.95 -4.35
N LEU A 13 -2.43 -3.29 -4.42
CA LEU A 13 -3.57 -4.18 -4.63
C LEU A 13 -4.66 -3.99 -3.55
N ALA A 14 -4.24 -3.81 -2.29
CA ALA A 14 -5.15 -3.59 -1.18
C ALA A 14 -5.84 -2.21 -1.22
N THR A 15 -5.30 -1.23 -1.95
CA THR A 15 -5.76 0.16 -1.88
C THR A 15 -6.37 0.71 -3.17
N ILE A 16 -6.08 0.13 -4.33
CA ILE A 16 -6.71 0.55 -5.61
C ILE A 16 -8.19 0.17 -5.65
N PRO A 17 -9.01 0.85 -6.51
CA PRO A 17 -10.39 0.46 -6.78
C PRO A 17 -10.51 -0.97 -7.35
N GLY A 18 -11.65 -1.57 -7.15
CA GLY A 18 -11.96 -2.90 -7.68
C GLY A 18 -11.83 -4.01 -6.62
N MET A 19 -12.01 -5.25 -7.07
CA MET A 19 -11.96 -6.44 -6.23
C MET A 19 -10.53 -7.01 -6.25
N PRO A 20 -9.79 -6.98 -5.13
CA PRO A 20 -8.45 -7.53 -5.08
C PRO A 20 -8.48 -9.05 -5.21
N MET A 21 -7.61 -9.59 -6.04
CA MET A 21 -7.43 -11.04 -6.20
C MET A 21 -6.00 -11.41 -5.84
N LEU A 22 -5.85 -12.36 -4.95
CA LEU A 22 -4.59 -13.01 -4.62
C LEU A 22 -4.53 -14.38 -5.28
N TRP A 23 -3.45 -14.67 -5.97
CA TRP A 23 -3.17 -16.02 -6.40
C TRP A 23 -2.58 -16.80 -5.22
N MET A 24 -2.97 -18.04 -5.12
CA MET A 24 -2.61 -19.02 -4.09
C MET A 24 -1.12 -18.97 -3.71
N GLY A 25 -0.82 -18.63 -2.46
CA GLY A 25 0.55 -18.53 -1.92
C GLY A 25 1.26 -17.19 -2.14
N GLN A 26 0.72 -16.26 -2.93
CA GLN A 26 1.35 -14.93 -3.10
C GLN A 26 1.46 -14.17 -1.80
N GLU A 27 0.52 -14.36 -0.88
CA GLU A 27 0.47 -13.70 0.42
C GLU A 27 1.65 -14.05 1.33
N PHE A 28 2.36 -15.14 1.05
CA PHE A 28 3.59 -15.49 1.76
C PHE A 28 4.79 -15.75 0.82
N GLY A 29 4.68 -15.35 -0.45
CA GLY A 29 5.81 -15.35 -1.38
C GLY A 29 6.14 -16.73 -1.96
N ALA A 30 5.16 -17.64 -2.07
CA ALA A 30 5.34 -18.88 -2.80
C ALA A 30 5.66 -18.57 -4.28
N ALA A 31 6.78 -19.08 -4.77
CA ALA A 31 7.32 -18.81 -6.11
C ALA A 31 7.32 -20.08 -7.00
N SER A 32 6.28 -20.91 -6.86
CA SER A 32 6.13 -22.11 -7.69
C SER A 32 5.77 -21.73 -9.14
N GLU A 33 6.35 -22.45 -10.10
CA GLU A 33 5.94 -22.31 -11.50
C GLU A 33 4.47 -22.67 -11.69
N LYS A 34 3.82 -21.96 -12.60
CA LYS A 34 2.45 -22.30 -13.00
C LYS A 34 2.46 -23.67 -13.71
N SER A 35 1.57 -24.55 -13.29
CA SER A 35 1.38 -25.87 -13.89
C SER A 35 -0.10 -26.19 -13.94
N LEU A 36 -0.49 -27.01 -14.93
CA LEU A 36 -1.83 -27.60 -14.98
C LEU A 36 -1.93 -28.82 -14.04
N ASP A 37 -0.79 -29.36 -13.61
CA ASP A 37 -0.76 -30.47 -12.65
C ASP A 37 -1.05 -29.95 -11.24
N PRO A 38 -1.75 -30.74 -10.42
CA PRO A 38 -1.99 -30.40 -9.02
C PRO A 38 -0.65 -30.20 -8.29
N ARG A 39 -0.46 -29.00 -7.75
CA ARG A 39 0.70 -28.68 -6.90
C ARG A 39 0.19 -28.13 -5.58
N PRO A 40 0.39 -28.87 -4.48
CA PRO A 40 0.03 -28.34 -3.16
C PRO A 40 0.94 -27.16 -2.81
N LEU A 41 0.43 -26.23 -2.01
CA LEU A 41 1.24 -25.15 -1.45
C LEU A 41 2.27 -25.74 -0.49
N ASP A 42 3.49 -25.24 -0.61
CA ASP A 42 4.55 -25.53 0.35
C ASP A 42 4.40 -24.62 1.59
N TRP A 43 3.72 -25.13 2.60
CA TRP A 43 3.48 -24.41 3.84
C TRP A 43 4.74 -24.29 4.70
N SER A 44 5.80 -25.08 4.45
CA SER A 44 7.07 -24.99 5.18
C SER A 44 7.80 -23.67 4.89
N LEU A 45 7.45 -22.97 3.82
CA LEU A 45 7.94 -21.63 3.56
C LEU A 45 7.65 -20.65 4.71
N LEU A 46 6.61 -20.90 5.49
CA LEU A 46 6.27 -20.06 6.64
C LEU A 46 7.22 -20.25 7.85
N ASP A 47 8.07 -21.27 7.83
CA ASP A 47 9.14 -21.44 8.81
C ASP A 47 10.26 -20.42 8.58
N ASN A 48 10.32 -19.81 7.38
CA ASN A 48 11.21 -18.71 7.07
C ASN A 48 10.60 -17.38 7.51
N GLU A 49 11.39 -16.59 8.24
CA GLU A 49 10.95 -15.32 8.83
C GLU A 49 10.47 -14.30 7.77
N ASP A 50 11.13 -14.19 6.61
CA ASP A 50 10.74 -13.26 5.55
C ASP A 50 9.35 -13.59 4.98
N ASN A 51 9.06 -14.89 4.79
CA ASN A 51 7.77 -15.37 4.29
C ASN A 51 6.66 -15.17 5.34
N ALA A 52 6.94 -15.48 6.60
CA ALA A 52 6.01 -15.25 7.71
C ALA A 52 5.69 -13.75 7.88
N ASN A 53 6.71 -12.89 7.81
CA ASN A 53 6.56 -11.43 7.87
C ASN A 53 5.79 -10.88 6.67
N LEU A 54 6.00 -11.41 5.45
CA LEU A 54 5.20 -11.03 4.29
C LEU A 54 3.73 -11.38 4.49
N ARG A 55 3.44 -12.61 4.96
CA ARG A 55 2.06 -13.04 5.26
C ARG A 55 1.39 -12.14 6.29
N ALA A 56 2.10 -11.82 7.36
CA ALA A 56 1.58 -10.91 8.39
C ALA A 56 1.28 -9.52 7.82
N HIS A 57 2.17 -8.97 7.00
CA HIS A 57 1.98 -7.70 6.31
C HIS A 57 0.74 -7.73 5.39
N VAL A 58 0.61 -8.73 4.53
CA VAL A 58 -0.53 -8.87 3.62
C VAL A 58 -1.83 -9.00 4.40
N ARG A 59 -1.84 -9.82 5.47
CA ARG A 59 -3.00 -9.92 6.35
C ARG A 59 -3.41 -8.57 6.94
N GLY A 60 -2.44 -7.79 7.43
CA GLY A 60 -2.68 -6.44 7.96
C GLY A 60 -3.29 -5.50 6.91
N LEU A 61 -2.76 -5.50 5.69
CA LEU A 61 -3.29 -4.70 4.58
C LEU A 61 -4.76 -5.04 4.24
N PHE A 62 -5.11 -6.32 4.20
CA PHE A 62 -6.49 -6.72 3.89
C PHE A 62 -7.45 -6.51 5.06
N GLN A 63 -6.99 -6.63 6.30
CA GLN A 63 -7.75 -6.22 7.48
C GLN A 63 -8.01 -4.70 7.45
N PHE A 64 -6.99 -3.90 7.14
CA PHE A 64 -7.13 -2.46 6.94
C PHE A 64 -8.14 -2.14 5.84
N ARG A 65 -8.02 -2.76 4.64
CA ARG A 65 -8.99 -2.59 3.56
C ARG A 65 -10.42 -2.89 4.02
N HIS A 66 -10.61 -3.95 4.78
CA HIS A 66 -11.93 -4.33 5.29
C HIS A 66 -12.48 -3.30 6.28
N SER A 67 -11.64 -2.73 7.13
CA SER A 67 -12.05 -1.75 8.15
C SER A 67 -12.29 -0.35 7.59
N MET A 68 -11.67 0.01 6.41
CA MET A 68 -11.72 1.36 5.85
C MET A 68 -12.82 1.55 4.81
N PRO A 69 -13.90 2.30 5.12
CA PRO A 69 -15.00 2.53 4.18
C PRO A 69 -14.56 3.20 2.88
N ALA A 70 -13.54 4.07 2.90
CA ALA A 70 -13.00 4.72 1.70
C ALA A 70 -12.47 3.71 0.65
N LEU A 71 -12.09 2.50 1.05
CA LEU A 71 -11.57 1.47 0.13
C LEU A 71 -12.65 0.55 -0.45
N ARG A 72 -13.91 0.69 -0.02
CA ARG A 72 -15.03 -0.13 -0.51
C ARG A 72 -15.72 0.46 -1.75
N GLY A 73 -15.59 1.78 -1.97
CA GLY A 73 -16.15 2.46 -3.13
C GLY A 73 -15.15 2.56 -4.28
N ASP A 74 -15.52 3.29 -5.32
CA ASP A 74 -14.71 3.50 -6.53
C ASP A 74 -14.10 4.90 -6.63
N ALA A 75 -14.37 5.78 -5.63
CA ALA A 75 -13.83 7.13 -5.62
C ALA A 75 -12.30 7.10 -5.57
N PHE A 76 -11.68 7.74 -6.56
CA PHE A 76 -10.25 7.69 -6.80
C PHE A 76 -9.77 8.94 -7.52
N GLU A 77 -8.68 9.52 -7.05
CA GLU A 77 -8.03 10.68 -7.66
C GLU A 77 -6.51 10.55 -7.56
N VAL A 78 -5.79 10.79 -8.64
CA VAL A 78 -4.33 10.85 -8.60
C VAL A 78 -3.91 12.25 -8.16
N CYS A 79 -3.29 12.32 -6.98
CA CYS A 79 -2.84 13.58 -6.37
C CYS A 79 -1.46 14.01 -6.85
N MET A 80 -0.59 13.06 -7.16
CA MET A 80 0.79 13.35 -7.56
C MET A 80 1.29 12.29 -8.54
N LYS A 81 2.05 12.75 -9.54
CA LYS A 81 2.83 11.90 -10.45
C LYS A 81 4.22 12.48 -10.63
N ASP A 82 5.23 11.65 -10.45
CA ASP A 82 6.62 11.96 -10.76
C ASP A 82 7.22 10.80 -11.57
N PRO A 83 7.15 10.87 -12.92
CA PRO A 83 7.65 9.80 -13.79
C PRO A 83 9.15 9.58 -13.69
N GLU A 84 9.94 10.64 -13.43
CA GLU A 84 11.40 10.55 -13.34
C GLU A 84 11.82 9.76 -12.09
N ARG A 85 11.22 10.08 -10.93
CA ARG A 85 11.43 9.32 -9.70
C ARG A 85 10.64 8.03 -9.65
N ARG A 86 9.66 7.81 -10.57
CA ARG A 86 8.68 6.71 -10.57
C ARG A 86 7.89 6.65 -9.27
N VAL A 87 7.46 7.81 -8.82
CA VAL A 87 6.64 7.99 -7.63
C VAL A 87 5.26 8.48 -8.07
N PHE A 88 4.24 8.00 -7.39
CA PHE A 88 2.90 8.54 -7.53
C PHE A 88 2.15 8.47 -6.21
N ALA A 89 1.12 9.32 -6.08
CA ALA A 89 0.20 9.27 -4.97
C ALA A 89 -1.23 9.44 -5.44
N PHE A 90 -2.15 8.78 -4.75
CA PHE A 90 -3.58 8.88 -5.02
C PHE A 90 -4.38 8.96 -3.73
N LYS A 91 -5.57 9.51 -3.85
CA LYS A 91 -6.56 9.61 -2.79
C LYS A 91 -7.74 8.69 -3.06
N ARG A 92 -8.26 8.09 -2.01
CA ARG A 92 -9.53 7.36 -1.96
C ARG A 92 -10.42 7.98 -0.89
N TRP A 93 -11.71 8.03 -1.13
CA TRP A 93 -12.67 8.55 -0.15
C TRP A 93 -14.03 7.89 -0.28
N ASN A 94 -14.90 8.15 0.68
CA ASN A 94 -16.33 7.79 0.63
C ASN A 94 -17.21 8.98 1.01
N ALA A 95 -18.52 8.84 0.81
CA ALA A 95 -19.51 9.87 1.17
C ALA A 95 -19.57 10.16 2.68
N GLY A 96 -19.07 9.26 3.53
CA GLY A 96 -19.02 9.41 4.99
C GLY A 96 -17.80 10.19 5.50
N GLY A 97 -17.00 10.80 4.61
CA GLY A 97 -15.85 11.64 4.98
C GLY A 97 -14.55 10.88 5.27
N ASN A 98 -14.51 9.55 5.17
CA ASN A 98 -13.24 8.85 5.26
C ASN A 98 -12.37 9.14 4.04
N VAL A 99 -11.13 9.51 4.28
CA VAL A 99 -10.13 9.79 3.24
C VAL A 99 -8.87 8.99 3.52
N ILE A 100 -8.32 8.40 2.48
CA ILE A 100 -7.04 7.69 2.48
C ILE A 100 -6.17 8.27 1.39
N VAL A 101 -4.90 8.51 1.70
CA VAL A 101 -3.86 8.85 0.72
C VAL A 101 -2.87 7.71 0.67
N VAL A 102 -2.54 7.29 -0.53
CA VAL A 102 -1.54 6.24 -0.78
C VAL A 102 -0.43 6.82 -1.63
N ALA A 103 0.80 6.65 -1.19
CA ALA A 103 1.99 7.06 -1.94
C ALA A 103 2.88 5.84 -2.20
N ALA A 104 3.42 5.75 -3.41
CA ALA A 104 4.22 4.60 -3.83
C ALA A 104 5.47 5.01 -4.60
N ASN A 105 6.60 4.39 -4.24
CA ASN A 105 7.86 4.47 -4.97
C ASN A 105 8.10 3.12 -5.68
N LEU A 106 8.06 3.14 -7.01
CA LEU A 106 8.25 1.94 -7.83
C LEU A 106 9.73 1.61 -8.12
N LYS A 107 10.66 2.50 -7.78
CA LYS A 107 12.11 2.25 -7.86
C LYS A 107 12.59 1.50 -6.62
N HIS A 108 13.69 0.77 -6.75
CA HIS A 108 14.39 0.15 -5.63
C HIS A 108 15.49 1.04 -5.02
N GLN A 109 15.48 2.33 -5.35
CA GLN A 109 16.25 3.39 -4.69
C GLN A 109 15.30 4.29 -3.92
N PRO A 110 15.76 4.92 -2.85
CA PRO A 110 14.95 5.90 -2.11
C PRO A 110 14.51 7.04 -3.04
N ALA A 111 13.28 7.46 -2.92
CA ALA A 111 12.77 8.65 -3.58
C ALA A 111 13.01 9.92 -2.72
N GLY A 112 13.27 9.75 -1.42
CA GLY A 112 13.34 10.86 -0.48
C GLY A 112 11.99 11.51 -0.23
N GLU A 113 12.01 12.77 0.18
CA GLU A 113 10.79 13.52 0.48
C GLU A 113 9.89 13.69 -0.74
N ILE A 114 8.62 13.42 -0.55
CA ILE A 114 7.55 13.71 -1.49
C ILE A 114 6.58 14.72 -0.88
N VAL A 115 5.97 15.53 -1.74
CA VAL A 115 5.00 16.56 -1.35
C VAL A 115 3.70 16.28 -2.10
N ILE A 116 2.64 15.97 -1.37
CA ILE A 116 1.33 15.66 -1.91
C ILE A 116 0.38 16.80 -1.54
N GLY A 117 -0.10 17.51 -2.55
CA GLY A 117 -1.02 18.64 -2.37
C GLY A 117 -1.99 18.76 -3.53
N GLY A 118 -2.90 19.76 -3.46
CA GLY A 118 -3.83 20.06 -4.53
C GLY A 118 -5.00 19.07 -4.68
N CYS A 119 -5.13 18.09 -3.78
CA CYS A 119 -6.23 17.10 -3.80
C CYS A 119 -7.20 17.24 -2.59
N GLY A 120 -7.23 18.43 -1.98
CA GLY A 120 -8.20 18.75 -0.94
C GLY A 120 -8.03 17.94 0.34
N LEU A 121 -6.79 17.76 0.81
CA LEU A 121 -6.52 17.13 2.09
C LEU A 121 -6.89 18.09 3.21
N GLU A 122 -7.54 17.59 4.25
CA GLU A 122 -7.84 18.34 5.45
C GLU A 122 -6.61 18.45 6.36
N ASP A 123 -6.39 19.61 6.92
CA ASP A 123 -5.34 19.84 7.92
C ASP A 123 -5.57 19.01 9.18
N GLY A 124 -4.50 18.69 9.88
CA GLY A 124 -4.49 17.95 11.14
C GLY A 124 -3.61 16.73 11.12
N THR A 125 -3.75 15.91 12.15
CA THR A 125 -2.94 14.70 12.35
C THR A 125 -3.43 13.56 11.46
N TRP A 126 -2.52 12.99 10.70
CA TRP A 126 -2.73 11.81 9.86
C TRP A 126 -1.84 10.66 10.34
N HIS A 127 -2.37 9.46 10.27
CA HIS A 127 -1.67 8.24 10.67
C HIS A 127 -1.19 7.47 9.44
N GLU A 128 0.09 7.10 9.44
CA GLU A 128 0.66 6.19 8.46
C GLU A 128 0.54 4.74 8.97
N HIS A 129 -0.14 3.89 8.21
CA HIS A 129 -0.58 2.56 8.66
C HIS A 129 0.40 1.42 8.40
N VAL A 130 1.39 1.61 7.51
CA VAL A 130 2.38 0.55 7.20
C VAL A 130 3.53 0.55 8.20
N PHE A 131 4.02 1.73 8.57
CA PHE A 131 5.15 1.92 9.48
C PHE A 131 4.75 2.47 10.85
N ASN A 132 3.44 2.73 11.03
CA ASN A 132 2.83 3.07 12.31
C ASN A 132 3.39 4.35 12.98
N TYR A 133 3.23 5.48 12.29
CA TYR A 133 3.59 6.80 12.83
C TYR A 133 2.58 7.87 12.43
N ASP A 134 2.59 8.98 13.16
CA ASP A 134 1.75 10.14 12.87
C ASP A 134 2.56 11.23 12.18
N LEU A 135 1.86 12.03 11.37
CA LEU A 135 2.38 13.25 10.75
C LEU A 135 1.29 14.31 10.66
N GLU A 136 1.70 15.56 10.48
CA GLU A 136 0.79 16.68 10.33
C GLU A 136 0.61 17.06 8.85
N VAL A 137 -0.63 17.21 8.44
CA VAL A 137 -1.02 17.84 7.18
C VAL A 137 -1.35 19.30 7.48
N SER A 138 -0.73 20.22 6.74
CA SER A 138 -0.92 21.65 6.92
C SER A 138 -1.06 22.34 5.57
N GLY A 139 -2.05 23.23 5.46
CA GLY A 139 -2.38 23.90 4.19
C GLY A 139 -2.80 22.93 3.09
N GLY A 140 -3.39 21.78 3.46
CA GLY A 140 -3.78 20.73 2.50
C GLY A 140 -2.60 19.98 1.89
N VAL A 141 -1.41 20.04 2.51
CA VAL A 141 -0.17 19.42 2.02
C VAL A 141 0.32 18.35 2.98
N LEU A 142 0.51 17.14 2.47
CA LEU A 142 1.14 16.00 3.14
C LEU A 142 2.57 15.84 2.64
N LYS A 143 3.53 15.74 3.57
CA LYS A 143 4.94 15.48 3.27
C LYS A 143 5.36 14.16 3.91
N ALA A 144 6.07 13.34 3.15
CA ALA A 144 6.59 12.06 3.64
C ALA A 144 7.82 11.63 2.85
N ASP A 145 8.71 10.88 3.51
CA ASP A 145 9.81 10.21 2.80
C ASP A 145 9.33 8.88 2.26
N LEU A 146 9.80 8.50 1.06
CA LEU A 146 9.59 7.18 0.49
C LEU A 146 10.92 6.46 0.29
N GLY A 147 11.05 5.32 0.93
CA GLY A 147 12.14 4.39 0.75
C GLY A 147 12.05 3.60 -0.58
N PRO A 148 12.98 2.66 -0.80
CA PRO A 148 13.03 1.85 -2.02
C PRO A 148 11.90 0.81 -2.08
N SER A 149 11.19 0.74 -3.21
CA SER A 149 10.06 -0.18 -3.43
C SER A 149 9.06 -0.14 -2.26
N GLU A 150 8.61 1.05 -1.93
CA GLU A 150 7.82 1.31 -0.74
C GLU A 150 6.43 1.84 -1.08
N VAL A 151 5.46 1.45 -0.29
CA VAL A 151 4.12 2.04 -0.25
C VAL A 151 3.84 2.55 1.15
N LYS A 152 3.26 3.74 1.26
CA LYS A 152 2.74 4.32 2.49
C LYS A 152 1.26 4.61 2.35
N ILE A 153 0.53 4.40 3.44
CA ILE A 153 -0.92 4.51 3.48
C ILE A 153 -1.29 5.43 4.65
N PHE A 154 -1.83 6.57 4.33
CA PHE A 154 -2.20 7.60 5.30
C PHE A 154 -3.71 7.71 5.43
N ALA A 155 -4.21 7.82 6.64
CA ALA A 155 -5.59 8.15 6.94
C ALA A 155 -5.65 9.23 8.02
N LYS A 156 -6.63 10.13 7.92
CA LYS A 156 -6.86 11.14 8.98
C LYS A 156 -7.32 10.46 10.27
N ARG A 157 -6.81 10.90 11.40
CA ARG A 157 -7.25 10.47 12.73
C ARG A 157 -8.57 11.11 13.14
#